data_8f6955377cc22c8abc9ae47ff970f09f
#
_entry.id   8f6955377cc22c8abc9ae47ff970f09f
#
_cell.length_a   1.000
_cell.length_b   1.000
_cell.length_c   1.000
_cell.angle_alpha   90.00
_cell.angle_beta   90.00
_cell.angle_gamma   90.00
#
_symmetry.space_group_name_H-M   'P 1'
#
loop_
_entity.id
_entity.type
_entity.pdbx_description
1 polymer ?
#
loop_
_entity_poly.entity_id
_entity_poly.type
_entity_poly.pdbx_seq_one_letter_code
_entity_poly.pdbx_strand_id
1 'polypeptide(L)'
;FWPGPLTMVLKKKKDSKIPNIITAGKEYVGIRMTSGEIAKRLIEKSGVPIVAPSANLSGNPTGKKMKNIINELGDKVDYILDFGDIEEEGKESTVIKIENNKIKILREGKILRKELEKIGKIIE
;
A
#
# COMPACT_ATOMS: atom_id res chain seq x y z
N PHE A 1 2.50 14.09 2.00
CA PHE A 1 1.61 12.92 2.13
C PHE A 1 2.32 11.67 2.68
N TRP A 2 3.60 11.72 2.95
CA TRP A 2 4.36 10.69 3.65
C TRP A 2 4.89 11.22 4.98
N PRO A 3 4.79 10.43 6.03
CA PRO A 3 4.07 9.16 6.15
C PRO A 3 2.55 9.34 6.02
N GLY A 4 1.88 8.42 5.30
CA GLY A 4 0.44 8.54 5.10
C GLY A 4 -0.14 7.67 3.96
N PRO A 5 -1.37 7.99 3.52
CA PRO A 5 -2.13 7.15 2.60
C PRO A 5 -1.82 7.42 1.12
N LEU A 6 -0.56 7.65 0.78
CA LEU A 6 -0.08 7.80 -0.60
C LEU A 6 0.81 6.63 -0.99
N THR A 7 0.47 5.94 -2.07
CA THR A 7 1.33 4.96 -2.74
C THR A 7 1.89 5.57 -4.02
N MET A 8 3.20 5.59 -4.16
CA MET A 8 3.87 6.06 -5.38
C MET A 8 4.41 4.87 -6.18
N VAL A 9 4.05 4.80 -7.45
CA VAL A 9 4.59 3.84 -8.41
C VAL A 9 5.87 4.42 -9.01
N LEU A 10 7.00 3.85 -8.62
CA LEU A 10 8.33 4.32 -8.98
C LEU A 10 9.05 3.30 -9.87
N LYS A 11 9.90 3.78 -10.78
CA LYS A 11 10.76 2.90 -11.57
C LYS A 11 11.85 2.32 -10.68
N LYS A 12 12.04 1.01 -10.77
CA LYS A 12 13.16 0.32 -10.07
C LYS A 12 14.50 0.77 -10.64
N LYS A 13 15.50 0.90 -9.78
CA LYS A 13 16.89 1.06 -10.22
C LYS A 13 17.37 -0.22 -10.91
N LYS A 14 18.37 -0.11 -11.79
CA LYS A 14 18.95 -1.28 -12.51
C LYS A 14 19.54 -2.33 -11.55
N ASP A 15 20.11 -1.87 -10.44
CA ASP A 15 20.71 -2.66 -9.36
C ASP A 15 19.74 -2.95 -8.21
N SER A 16 18.44 -2.75 -8.42
CA SER A 16 17.41 -2.97 -7.41
C SER A 16 17.40 -4.42 -6.92
N LYS A 17 17.44 -4.61 -5.61
CA LYS A 17 17.32 -5.90 -4.93
C LYS A 17 15.87 -6.37 -4.76
N ILE A 18 14.89 -5.60 -5.24
CA ILE A 18 13.47 -6.01 -5.18
C ILE A 18 13.24 -7.18 -6.13
N PRO A 19 12.83 -8.35 -5.61
CA PRO A 19 12.60 -9.54 -6.44
C PRO A 19 11.52 -9.30 -7.50
N ASN A 20 11.70 -9.89 -8.67
CA ASN A 20 10.74 -9.72 -9.78
C ASN A 20 9.33 -10.23 -9.45
N ILE A 21 9.21 -11.23 -8.59
CA ILE A 21 7.91 -11.73 -8.13
C ILE A 21 7.06 -10.63 -7.47
N ILE A 22 7.68 -9.69 -6.73
CA ILE A 22 6.98 -8.57 -6.07
C ILE A 22 6.36 -7.62 -7.09
N THR A 23 6.96 -7.49 -8.25
CA THR A 23 6.53 -6.55 -9.31
C THR A 23 5.90 -7.26 -10.52
N ALA A 24 5.66 -8.57 -10.42
CA ALA A 24 5.23 -9.41 -11.55
C ALA A 24 6.11 -9.18 -12.80
N GLY A 25 7.43 -9.08 -12.61
CA GLY A 25 8.41 -8.85 -13.67
C GLY A 25 8.46 -7.41 -14.22
N LYS A 26 7.61 -6.51 -13.72
CA LYS A 26 7.56 -5.10 -14.19
C LYS A 26 8.75 -4.28 -13.67
N GLU A 27 9.09 -3.24 -14.41
CA GLU A 27 10.14 -2.27 -14.03
C GLU A 27 9.71 -1.30 -12.91
N TYR A 28 8.46 -1.31 -12.51
CA TYR A 28 7.89 -0.38 -11.54
C TYR A 28 7.46 -1.11 -10.27
N VAL A 29 7.53 -0.40 -9.14
CA VAL A 29 7.11 -0.88 -7.82
C VAL A 29 6.30 0.20 -7.11
N GLY A 30 5.19 -0.21 -6.49
CA GLY A 30 4.42 0.65 -5.61
C GLY A 30 5.05 0.72 -4.23
N ILE A 31 5.36 1.90 -3.75
CA ILE A 31 5.98 2.13 -2.43
C ILE A 31 5.10 3.09 -1.63
N ARG A 32 4.95 2.80 -0.35
CA ARG A 32 4.25 3.64 0.61
C ARG A 32 5.02 3.74 1.91
N MET A 33 5.04 4.91 2.52
CA MET A 33 5.48 5.11 3.90
C MET A 33 4.23 5.25 4.78
N THR A 34 3.97 4.23 5.60
CA THR A 34 2.77 4.19 6.44
C THR A 34 2.86 5.16 7.62
N SER A 35 1.71 5.74 8.02
CA SER A 35 1.56 6.49 9.27
C SER A 35 1.05 5.62 10.43
N GLY A 36 0.63 4.38 10.16
CA GLY A 36 0.14 3.46 11.19
C GLY A 36 1.28 3.02 12.11
N GLU A 37 1.17 3.32 13.40
CA GLU A 37 2.24 3.11 14.39
C GLU A 37 2.68 1.65 14.48
N ILE A 38 1.73 0.70 14.47
CA ILE A 38 2.02 -0.73 14.55
C ILE A 38 2.78 -1.21 13.32
N ALA A 39 2.29 -0.87 12.13
CA ALA A 39 2.95 -1.23 10.87
C ALA A 39 4.34 -0.58 10.76
N LYS A 40 4.47 0.67 11.19
CA LYS A 40 5.75 1.38 11.24
C LYS A 40 6.75 0.66 12.14
N ARG A 41 6.37 0.32 13.37
CA ARG A 41 7.22 -0.44 14.31
C ARG A 41 7.61 -1.81 13.76
N LEU A 42 6.68 -2.51 13.11
CA LEU A 42 6.97 -3.80 12.48
C LEU A 42 8.04 -3.65 11.39
N ILE A 43 7.90 -2.66 10.50
CA ILE A 43 8.87 -2.39 9.43
C ILE A 43 10.23 -1.98 10.01
N GLU A 44 10.26 -1.11 11.02
CA GLU A 44 11.49 -0.70 11.69
C GLU A 44 12.22 -1.88 12.35
N LYS A 45 11.48 -2.77 13.02
CA LYS A 45 12.05 -3.96 13.67
C LYS A 45 12.51 -5.02 12.67
N SER A 46 11.86 -5.14 11.53
CA SER A 46 12.29 -6.07 10.48
C SER A 46 13.58 -5.64 9.78
N GLY A 47 13.91 -4.35 9.81
CA GLY A 47 15.08 -3.78 9.14
C GLY A 47 15.02 -3.80 7.61
N VAL A 48 13.89 -4.21 7.03
CA VAL A 48 13.69 -4.33 5.59
C VAL A 48 12.29 -3.85 5.18
N PRO A 49 12.08 -3.44 3.92
CA PRO A 49 10.73 -3.17 3.41
C PRO A 49 9.86 -4.43 3.46
N ILE A 50 8.58 -4.26 3.79
CA ILE A 50 7.61 -5.34 3.90
C ILE A 50 6.63 -5.27 2.73
N VAL A 51 6.32 -6.42 2.13
CA VAL A 51 5.23 -6.54 1.15
C VAL A 51 3.90 -6.59 1.89
N ALA A 52 3.00 -5.68 1.56
CA ALA A 52 1.72 -5.53 2.26
C ALA A 52 0.54 -5.56 1.27
N PRO A 53 0.10 -6.75 0.83
CA PRO A 53 -1.13 -6.90 0.08
C PRO A 53 -2.36 -6.69 0.99
N SER A 54 -3.56 -6.65 0.41
CA SER A 54 -4.80 -6.67 1.18
C SER A 54 -4.98 -8.01 1.92
N ALA A 55 -5.56 -7.95 3.12
CA ALA A 55 -5.79 -9.12 3.97
C ALA A 55 -7.08 -9.87 3.57
N ASN A 56 -7.06 -10.50 2.39
CA ASN A 56 -8.17 -11.28 1.84
C ASN A 56 -7.65 -12.31 0.84
N LEU A 57 -8.41 -13.36 0.59
CA LEU A 57 -8.16 -14.24 -0.56
C LEU A 57 -8.47 -13.48 -1.86
N SER A 58 -7.73 -13.82 -2.92
CA SER A 58 -7.90 -13.18 -4.23
C SER A 58 -9.35 -13.29 -4.72
N GLY A 59 -9.93 -12.15 -5.09
CA GLY A 59 -11.32 -12.06 -5.53
C GLY A 59 -12.35 -11.77 -4.43
N ASN A 60 -11.99 -11.90 -3.15
CA ASN A 60 -12.86 -11.55 -2.05
C ASN A 60 -12.71 -10.08 -1.63
N PRO A 61 -13.75 -9.44 -1.08
CA PRO A 61 -13.64 -8.12 -0.50
C PRO A 61 -12.72 -8.15 0.75
N THR A 62 -11.93 -7.11 0.95
CA THR A 62 -11.10 -7.01 2.16
C THR A 62 -11.96 -6.93 3.41
N GLY A 63 -11.77 -7.85 4.34
CA GLY A 63 -12.45 -7.86 5.64
C GLY A 63 -12.00 -6.69 6.51
N LYS A 64 -12.95 -6.05 7.19
CA LYS A 64 -12.67 -4.98 8.17
C LYS A 64 -12.67 -5.50 9.61
N LYS A 65 -13.40 -6.58 9.87
CA LYS A 65 -13.45 -7.21 11.18
C LYS A 65 -12.34 -8.26 11.30
N MET A 66 -11.59 -8.20 12.37
CA MET A 66 -10.49 -9.12 12.64
C MET A 66 -10.95 -10.58 12.60
N LYS A 67 -12.11 -10.89 13.16
CA LYS A 67 -12.72 -12.23 13.10
C LYS A 67 -12.85 -12.77 11.67
N ASN A 68 -13.25 -11.92 10.71
CA ASN A 68 -13.42 -12.34 9.32
C ASN A 68 -12.04 -12.60 8.67
N ILE A 69 -11.05 -11.75 8.96
CA ILE A 69 -9.68 -11.93 8.49
C ILE A 69 -9.09 -13.23 9.04
N ILE A 70 -9.27 -13.51 10.32
CA ILE A 70 -8.80 -14.74 10.96
C ILE A 70 -9.49 -15.97 10.34
N ASN A 71 -10.81 -15.92 10.12
CA ASN A 71 -11.53 -17.02 9.49
C ASN A 71 -11.08 -17.31 8.06
N GLU A 72 -10.68 -16.27 7.31
CA GLU A 72 -10.27 -16.40 5.91
C GLU A 72 -8.78 -16.79 5.75
N LEU A 73 -7.93 -16.26 6.59
CA LEU A 73 -6.46 -16.35 6.43
C LEU A 73 -5.75 -17.06 7.58
N GLY A 74 -6.42 -17.33 8.69
CA GLY A 74 -5.78 -17.80 9.91
C GLY A 74 -4.99 -19.10 9.79
N ASP A 75 -5.44 -20.00 8.91
CA ASP A 75 -4.76 -21.26 8.58
C ASP A 75 -3.72 -21.13 7.45
N LYS A 76 -3.56 -19.94 6.88
CA LYS A 76 -2.72 -19.66 5.70
C LYS A 76 -1.54 -18.73 5.98
N VAL A 77 -1.42 -18.26 7.22
CA VAL A 77 -0.35 -17.36 7.65
C VAL A 77 0.30 -17.89 8.92
N ASP A 78 1.59 -17.62 9.11
CA ASP A 78 2.34 -18.09 10.27
C ASP A 78 1.98 -17.31 11.55
N TYR A 79 1.67 -16.01 11.42
CA TYR A 79 1.35 -15.13 12.54
C TYR A 79 0.26 -14.14 12.22
N ILE A 80 -0.56 -13.84 13.21
CA ILE A 80 -1.55 -12.76 13.16
C ILE A 80 -1.26 -11.82 14.34
N LEU A 81 -1.08 -10.54 14.02
CA LEU A 81 -1.03 -9.49 15.02
C LEU A 81 -2.45 -8.92 15.13
N ASP A 82 -3.18 -9.37 16.15
CA ASP A 82 -4.55 -8.95 16.41
C ASP A 82 -4.56 -7.70 17.33
N PHE A 83 -4.98 -6.59 16.79
CA PHE A 83 -5.18 -5.32 17.50
C PHE A 83 -6.65 -4.87 17.48
N GLY A 84 -7.56 -5.81 17.25
CA GLY A 84 -8.98 -5.56 17.15
C GLY A 84 -9.43 -5.19 15.73
N ASP A 85 -10.68 -4.79 15.64
CA ASP A 85 -11.30 -4.42 14.37
C ASP A 85 -10.67 -3.14 13.79
N ILE A 86 -10.63 -3.06 12.48
CA ILE A 86 -10.18 -1.86 11.78
C ILE A 86 -11.32 -0.84 11.84
N GLU A 87 -11.24 0.08 12.78
CA GLU A 87 -12.24 1.14 12.98
C GLU A 87 -12.27 2.17 11.84
N GLU A 88 -11.22 2.22 11.02
CA GLU A 88 -11.16 3.19 9.93
C GLU A 88 -12.16 2.86 8.81
N GLU A 89 -13.28 3.53 8.83
CA GLU A 89 -14.05 3.79 7.62
C GLU A 89 -13.19 4.65 6.68
N GLY A 90 -12.55 4.03 5.74
CA GLY A 90 -11.71 4.83 4.86
C GLY A 90 -11.38 4.10 3.56
N LYS A 91 -11.34 4.90 2.52
CA LYS A 91 -10.81 4.51 1.23
C LYS A 91 -9.35 4.02 1.41
N GLU A 92 -8.94 3.11 0.59
CA GLU A 92 -7.54 2.69 0.46
C GLU A 92 -6.61 3.86 0.15
N SER A 93 -5.30 3.63 0.16
CA SER A 93 -4.33 4.64 -0.25
C SER A 93 -4.57 5.11 -1.69
N THR A 94 -4.38 6.40 -1.94
CA THR A 94 -4.31 6.92 -3.30
C THR A 94 -3.02 6.43 -3.95
N VAL A 95 -3.11 5.95 -5.19
CA VAL A 95 -1.98 5.43 -5.95
C VAL A 95 -1.69 6.37 -7.11
N ILE A 96 -0.47 6.87 -7.16
CA ILE A 96 -0.01 7.77 -8.23
C ILE A 96 1.24 7.24 -8.91
N LYS A 97 1.47 7.70 -10.13
CA LYS A 97 2.72 7.58 -10.87
C LYS A 97 3.17 8.96 -11.33
N ILE A 98 4.46 9.20 -11.35
CA ILE A 98 5.01 10.43 -11.92
C ILE A 98 5.50 10.14 -13.34
N GLU A 99 4.95 10.85 -14.31
CA GLU A 99 5.32 10.78 -15.72
C GLU A 99 5.59 12.19 -16.27
N ASN A 100 6.78 12.42 -16.79
CA ASN A 100 7.18 13.71 -17.36
C ASN A 100 6.89 14.91 -16.42
N ASN A 101 7.25 14.76 -15.16
CA ASN A 101 7.01 15.77 -14.11
C ASN A 101 5.54 16.10 -13.86
N LYS A 102 4.65 15.20 -14.21
CA LYS A 102 3.20 15.31 -13.98
C LYS A 102 2.69 14.12 -13.20
N ILE A 103 1.58 14.30 -12.49
CA ILE A 103 0.97 13.27 -11.66
C ILE A 103 -0.08 12.53 -12.46
N LYS A 104 0.08 11.21 -12.61
CA LYS A 104 -0.96 10.31 -13.10
C LYS A 104 -1.58 9.59 -11.90
N ILE A 105 -2.90 9.77 -11.71
CA ILE A 105 -3.64 9.07 -10.65
C ILE A 105 -4.05 7.70 -11.21
N LEU A 106 -3.53 6.64 -10.60
CA LEU A 106 -3.88 5.26 -10.97
C LEU A 106 -5.08 4.74 -10.16
N ARG A 107 -5.25 5.24 -8.94
CA ARG A 107 -6.39 4.97 -8.07
C ARG A 107 -6.58 6.14 -7.11
N GLU A 108 -7.76 6.73 -7.09
CA GLU A 108 -8.11 7.69 -6.06
C GLU A 108 -8.55 6.98 -4.77
N GLY A 109 -7.96 7.38 -3.65
CA GLY A 109 -8.22 6.83 -2.33
C GLY A 109 -8.48 7.94 -1.30
N LYS A 110 -7.82 7.84 -0.13
CA LYS A 110 -7.96 8.83 0.96
C LYS A 110 -7.50 10.24 0.55
N ILE A 111 -6.49 10.36 -0.32
CA ILE A 111 -6.03 11.66 -0.84
C ILE A 111 -6.82 11.93 -2.11
N LEU A 112 -7.54 13.04 -2.11
CA LEU A 112 -8.39 13.43 -3.23
C LEU A 112 -7.57 14.12 -4.34
N ARG A 113 -8.06 14.01 -5.57
CA ARG A 113 -7.48 14.69 -6.74
C ARG A 113 -7.16 16.16 -6.48
N LYS A 114 -8.09 16.92 -5.89
CA LYS A 114 -7.93 18.34 -5.56
C LYS A 114 -6.74 18.65 -4.64
N GLU A 115 -6.32 17.68 -3.81
CA GLU A 115 -5.15 17.86 -2.94
C GLU A 115 -3.85 17.66 -3.73
N LEU A 116 -3.85 16.72 -4.67
CA LEU A 116 -2.71 16.50 -5.57
C LEU A 116 -2.53 17.64 -6.58
N GLU A 117 -3.62 18.23 -7.05
CA GLU A 117 -3.59 19.40 -7.95
C GLU A 117 -2.90 20.62 -7.33
N LYS A 118 -2.86 20.72 -6.00
CA LYS A 118 -2.13 21.81 -5.31
C LYS A 118 -0.60 21.66 -5.41
N ILE A 119 -0.11 20.46 -5.68
CA ILE A 119 1.34 20.16 -5.68
C ILE A 119 1.88 19.83 -7.08
N GLY A 120 1.02 19.56 -8.05
CA GLY A 120 1.46 19.23 -9.39
C GLY A 120 0.35 19.11 -10.41
N LYS A 121 0.72 19.17 -11.69
CA LYS A 121 -0.22 19.01 -12.79
C LYS A 121 -0.67 17.55 -12.91
N ILE A 122 -1.99 17.33 -12.90
CA ILE A 122 -2.56 16.00 -13.11
C ILE A 122 -2.70 15.72 -14.62
N ILE A 123 -2.41 14.49 -15.01
CA ILE A 123 -2.70 13.93 -16.35
C ILE A 123 -3.59 12.70 -16.21
N GLU A 124 -4.32 12.39 -17.27
CA GLU A 124 -5.16 11.21 -17.40
C GLU A 124 -4.35 9.92 -17.64
#